data_ab33c44e9ef0f5e394b20f309324977d
#
_entry.id   ab33c44e9ef0f5e394b20f309324977d
#
_cell.length_a   1.000
_cell.length_b   1.000
_cell.length_c   1.000
_cell.angle_alpha   90.00
_cell.angle_beta   90.00
_cell.angle_gamma   90.00
#
_symmetry.space_group_name_H-M   'P 1'
#
loop_
_entity.id
_entity.type
_entity.pdbx_description
1 polymer ?
#
loop_
_entity_poly.entity_id
_entity_poly.type
_entity_poly.pdbx_seq_one_letter_code
_entity_poly.pdbx_strand_id
1 'polypeptide(L)'
;PDAFLAMRDRLTFAHALSGVGGWLGLSIGGTAITLGPTILRTRMSPDAVSWGIKVLPPWCVSLLIAVSGALLGVMPLVGAGILGAAACAIMGILIPYVRVLAAKKPQEYSAWSFLIGLGWIALGILFLGIMALFVSTPSQIRVLTMMWLPIIGTGGFAQLFAGALSYLMPVVIGGGPSVVRIGIAILDWQFALRVALRNGALFLQVVLFCAAASTAVTTLRYALWLVVIATFVIDIVMFARAGKNQARARRERIKEMRE
;
A
#
# COMPACT_ATOMS: atom_id res chain seq x y z
N PRO A 1 19.66 33.12 4.73
CA PRO A 1 19.25 32.13 3.73
C PRO A 1 19.10 30.72 4.34
N ASP A 2 20.05 30.29 5.19
CA ASP A 2 20.10 28.91 5.73
C ASP A 2 18.98 28.62 6.74
N ALA A 3 18.64 29.58 7.61
CA ALA A 3 17.55 29.43 8.57
C ALA A 3 16.18 29.28 7.90
N PHE A 4 15.95 30.00 6.80
CA PHE A 4 14.71 29.89 6.02
C PHE A 4 14.60 28.53 5.32
N LEU A 5 15.69 28.03 4.74
CA LEU A 5 15.73 26.72 4.09
C LEU A 5 15.49 25.60 5.12
N ALA A 6 16.11 25.69 6.30
CA ALA A 6 15.90 24.74 7.39
C ALA A 6 14.44 24.73 7.88
N MET A 7 13.82 25.90 8.04
CA MET A 7 12.41 26.01 8.43
C MET A 7 11.50 25.42 7.35
N ARG A 8 11.73 25.73 6.07
CA ARG A 8 10.98 25.15 4.96
C ARG A 8 11.03 23.62 4.98
N ASP A 9 12.23 23.05 5.16
CA ASP A 9 12.39 21.58 5.18
C ASP A 9 11.66 20.94 6.35
N ARG A 10 11.68 21.56 7.53
CA ARG A 10 10.92 21.12 8.72
C ARG A 10 9.41 21.14 8.46
N LEU A 11 8.88 22.24 7.93
CA LEU A 11 7.46 22.40 7.62
C LEU A 11 7.01 21.41 6.54
N THR A 12 7.80 21.24 5.48
CA THR A 12 7.50 20.28 4.41
C THR A 12 7.45 18.86 4.95
N PHE A 13 8.39 18.49 5.82
CA PHE A 13 8.41 17.15 6.40
C PHE A 13 7.27 16.93 7.39
N ALA A 14 6.97 17.90 8.24
CA ALA A 14 5.81 17.85 9.14
C ALA A 14 4.49 17.73 8.37
N HIS A 15 4.33 18.48 7.27
CA HIS A 15 3.18 18.37 6.37
C HIS A 15 3.08 16.98 5.73
N ALA A 16 4.18 16.42 5.25
CA ALA A 16 4.21 15.07 4.69
C ALA A 16 3.83 14.00 5.72
N LEU A 17 4.34 14.09 6.95
CA LEU A 17 3.97 13.18 8.05
C LEU A 17 2.48 13.27 8.39
N SER A 18 1.93 14.48 8.46
CA SER A 18 0.50 14.71 8.74
C SER A 18 -0.38 14.19 7.61
N GLY A 19 -0.01 14.44 6.35
CA GLY A 19 -0.76 14.00 5.18
C GLY A 19 -0.68 12.49 4.96
N VAL A 20 0.53 11.95 4.89
CA VAL A 20 0.74 10.52 4.59
C VAL A 20 0.48 9.64 5.81
N GLY A 21 1.04 9.97 6.96
CA GLY A 21 0.88 9.17 8.18
C GLY A 21 -0.49 9.38 8.85
N GLY A 22 -0.98 10.63 8.86
CA GLY A 22 -2.26 10.97 9.45
C GLY A 22 -3.42 10.68 8.49
N TRP A 23 -3.67 11.57 7.54
CA TRP A 23 -4.88 11.46 6.71
C TRP A 23 -4.92 10.17 5.87
N LEU A 24 -3.89 9.91 5.08
CA LEU A 24 -3.86 8.72 4.20
C LEU A 24 -3.69 7.43 5.01
N GLY A 25 -2.77 7.40 5.99
CA GLY A 25 -2.48 6.23 6.81
C GLY A 25 -3.67 5.79 7.66
N LEU A 26 -4.34 6.71 8.34
CA LEU A 26 -5.55 6.41 9.12
C LEU A 26 -6.72 6.00 8.22
N SER A 27 -6.88 6.62 7.04
CA SER A 27 -7.91 6.25 6.06
C SER A 27 -7.69 4.82 5.54
N ILE A 28 -6.45 4.47 5.17
CA ILE A 28 -6.10 3.12 4.74
C ILE A 28 -6.31 2.13 5.89
N GLY A 29 -5.89 2.47 7.11
CA GLY A 29 -6.05 1.63 8.29
C GLY A 29 -7.51 1.31 8.59
N GLY A 30 -8.36 2.34 8.64
CA GLY A 30 -9.80 2.18 8.85
C GLY A 30 -10.47 1.37 7.73
N THR A 31 -10.10 1.66 6.48
CA THR A 31 -10.62 0.92 5.31
C THR A 31 -10.12 -0.52 5.31
N ALA A 32 -8.88 -0.77 5.69
CA ALA A 32 -8.35 -2.12 5.81
C ALA A 32 -9.18 -2.95 6.82
N ILE A 33 -9.44 -2.44 8.02
CA ILE A 33 -10.22 -3.13 9.04
C ILE A 33 -11.62 -3.50 8.53
N THR A 34 -12.29 -2.61 7.80
CA THR A 34 -13.69 -2.78 7.37
C THR A 34 -13.83 -3.52 6.04
N LEU A 35 -13.10 -3.12 5.02
CA LEU A 35 -13.20 -3.65 3.66
C LEU A 35 -12.28 -4.86 3.43
N GLY A 36 -11.17 -4.93 4.14
CA GLY A 36 -10.18 -5.96 3.92
C GLY A 36 -10.69 -7.39 4.08
N PRO A 37 -11.47 -7.74 5.13
CA PRO A 37 -12.09 -9.06 5.23
C PRO A 37 -12.97 -9.41 4.03
N THR A 38 -13.65 -8.42 3.47
CA THR A 38 -14.49 -8.58 2.28
C THR A 38 -13.64 -8.86 1.03
N ILE A 39 -12.52 -8.12 0.85
CA ILE A 39 -11.55 -8.37 -0.24
C ILE A 39 -10.94 -9.77 -0.13
N LEU A 40 -10.64 -10.20 1.11
CA LEU A 40 -10.09 -11.53 1.39
C LEU A 40 -11.12 -12.65 1.37
N ARG A 41 -12.40 -12.32 1.19
CA ARG A 41 -13.53 -13.24 1.29
C ARG A 41 -13.50 -14.06 2.59
N THR A 42 -13.23 -13.40 3.69
CA THR A 42 -13.17 -13.96 5.03
C THR A 42 -14.15 -13.25 5.94
N ARG A 43 -14.44 -13.86 7.07
CA ARG A 43 -15.19 -13.18 8.14
C ARG A 43 -14.25 -12.21 8.84
N MET A 44 -14.76 -11.04 9.20
CA MET A 44 -14.03 -10.11 10.06
C MET A 44 -13.77 -10.79 11.41
N SER A 45 -12.53 -10.66 11.93
CA SER A 45 -12.24 -11.09 13.29
C SER A 45 -13.14 -10.33 14.27
N PRO A 46 -13.78 -11.01 15.24
CA PRO A 46 -14.63 -10.34 16.23
C PRO A 46 -13.92 -9.19 16.95
N ASP A 47 -12.61 -9.32 17.14
CA ASP A 47 -11.81 -8.36 17.87
C ASP A 47 -11.23 -7.25 16.99
N ALA A 48 -11.35 -7.33 15.64
CA ALA A 48 -10.68 -6.39 14.74
C ALA A 48 -11.07 -4.93 14.98
N VAL A 49 -12.36 -4.66 15.17
CA VAL A 49 -12.88 -3.31 15.46
C VAL A 49 -12.39 -2.84 16.83
N SER A 50 -12.47 -3.70 17.84
CA SER A 50 -12.00 -3.37 19.21
C SER A 50 -10.51 -3.04 19.21
N TRP A 51 -9.68 -3.83 18.53
CA TRP A 51 -8.25 -3.53 18.37
C TRP A 51 -8.01 -2.24 17.60
N GLY A 52 -8.74 -2.00 16.51
CA GLY A 52 -8.66 -0.75 15.74
C GLY A 52 -8.95 0.48 16.61
N ILE A 53 -9.99 0.43 17.43
CA ILE A 53 -10.33 1.52 18.37
C ILE A 53 -9.22 1.70 19.42
N LYS A 54 -8.67 0.62 19.97
CA LYS A 54 -7.62 0.69 21.00
C LYS A 54 -6.30 1.25 20.47
N VAL A 55 -5.94 0.98 19.22
CA VAL A 55 -4.69 1.48 18.62
C VAL A 55 -4.80 2.89 18.06
N LEU A 56 -6.00 3.41 17.86
CA LEU A 56 -6.21 4.75 17.29
C LEU A 56 -5.62 5.87 18.14
N PRO A 57 -5.88 5.98 19.48
CA PRO A 57 -5.28 7.03 20.29
C PRO A 57 -3.75 6.97 20.32
N PRO A 58 -3.08 5.83 20.58
CA PRO A 58 -1.62 5.77 20.54
C PRO A 58 -1.05 6.04 19.14
N TRP A 59 -1.77 5.69 18.05
CA TRP A 59 -1.36 6.08 16.70
C TRP A 59 -1.35 7.60 16.53
N CYS A 60 -2.44 8.29 16.93
CA CYS A 60 -2.52 9.73 16.86
C CYS A 60 -1.42 10.42 17.72
N VAL A 61 -1.18 9.92 18.92
CA VAL A 61 -0.09 10.43 19.78
C VAL A 61 1.28 10.23 19.13
N SER A 62 1.52 9.07 18.54
CA SER A 62 2.77 8.77 17.83
C SER A 62 2.99 9.72 16.65
N LEU A 63 1.93 10.01 15.89
CA LEU A 63 2.00 10.99 14.79
C LEU A 63 2.26 12.41 15.31
N LEU A 64 1.64 12.81 16.40
CA LEU A 64 1.91 14.12 17.02
C LEU A 64 3.36 14.23 17.47
N ILE A 65 3.94 13.16 18.06
CA ILE A 65 5.36 13.11 18.41
C ILE A 65 6.23 13.26 17.15
N ALA A 66 5.93 12.53 16.07
CA ALA A 66 6.69 12.62 14.83
C ALA A 66 6.62 14.03 14.21
N VAL A 67 5.44 14.62 14.13
CA VAL A 67 5.21 15.97 13.58
C VAL A 67 5.92 17.02 14.44
N SER A 68 5.79 16.95 15.77
CA SER A 68 6.49 17.85 16.68
C SER A 68 8.00 17.73 16.56
N GLY A 69 8.52 16.50 16.46
CA GLY A 69 9.94 16.25 16.22
C GLY A 69 10.42 16.87 14.91
N ALA A 70 9.64 16.79 13.84
CA ALA A 70 9.95 17.40 12.55
C ALA A 70 10.00 18.93 12.62
N LEU A 71 9.03 19.56 13.28
CA LEU A 71 8.98 21.02 13.49
C LEU A 71 10.14 21.53 14.35
N LEU A 72 10.48 20.81 15.39
CA LEU A 72 11.60 21.12 16.27
C LEU A 72 12.97 20.79 15.63
N GLY A 73 12.99 19.95 14.58
CA GLY A 73 14.21 19.45 13.96
C GLY A 73 14.91 18.37 14.78
N VAL A 74 14.17 17.68 15.68
CA VAL A 74 14.69 16.61 16.54
C VAL A 74 14.40 15.27 15.93
N MET A 75 15.31 14.77 15.11
CA MET A 75 15.12 13.55 14.32
C MET A 75 14.85 12.27 15.14
N PRO A 76 15.43 12.05 16.33
CA PRO A 76 15.06 10.91 17.17
C PRO A 76 13.58 10.90 17.60
N LEU A 77 12.97 12.06 17.83
CA LEU A 77 11.52 12.16 18.11
C LEU A 77 10.70 11.79 16.89
N VAL A 78 11.14 12.20 15.69
CA VAL A 78 10.52 11.79 14.44
C VAL A 78 10.55 10.28 14.30
N GLY A 79 11.73 9.67 14.49
CA GLY A 79 11.89 8.22 14.41
C GLY A 79 11.03 7.47 15.41
N ALA A 80 11.03 7.90 16.68
CA ALA A 80 10.21 7.30 17.72
C ALA A 80 8.70 7.39 17.40
N GLY A 81 8.24 8.55 16.92
CA GLY A 81 6.85 8.74 16.53
C GLY A 81 6.44 7.88 15.34
N ILE A 82 7.27 7.82 14.29
CA ILE A 82 7.00 6.95 13.12
C ILE A 82 6.97 5.47 13.52
N LEU A 83 7.92 5.01 14.34
CA LEU A 83 7.96 3.63 14.83
C LEU A 83 6.77 3.29 15.72
N GLY A 84 6.35 4.24 16.58
CA GLY A 84 5.13 4.10 17.38
C GLY A 84 3.88 3.93 16.50
N ALA A 85 3.73 4.76 15.46
CA ALA A 85 2.63 4.63 14.49
C ALA A 85 2.72 3.31 13.72
N ALA A 86 3.92 2.86 13.32
CA ALA A 86 4.13 1.57 12.69
C ALA A 86 3.72 0.41 13.60
N ALA A 87 4.07 0.45 14.88
CA ALA A 87 3.67 -0.56 15.87
C ALA A 87 2.15 -0.62 16.01
N CYS A 88 1.46 0.53 16.04
CA CYS A 88 0.00 0.60 16.07
C CYS A 88 -0.62 -0.01 14.80
N ALA A 89 -0.08 0.29 13.62
CA ALA A 89 -0.54 -0.30 12.35
C ALA A 89 -0.33 -1.81 12.30
N ILE A 90 0.82 -2.30 12.76
CA ILE A 90 1.11 -3.72 12.82
C ILE A 90 0.14 -4.43 13.78
N MET A 91 -0.04 -3.91 14.99
CA MET A 91 -0.93 -4.51 15.99
C MET A 91 -2.41 -4.44 15.58
N GLY A 92 -2.86 -3.30 15.07
CA GLY A 92 -4.27 -3.06 14.75
C GLY A 92 -4.71 -3.63 13.41
N ILE A 93 -3.80 -3.80 12.46
CA ILE A 93 -4.12 -4.19 11.08
C ILE A 93 -3.43 -5.50 10.70
N LEU A 94 -2.09 -5.54 10.70
CA LEU A 94 -1.33 -6.68 10.19
C LEU A 94 -1.53 -7.95 11.00
N ILE A 95 -1.48 -7.91 12.32
CA ILE A 95 -1.64 -9.10 13.16
C ILE A 95 -3.02 -9.75 12.95
N PRO A 96 -4.17 -9.01 12.96
CA PRO A 96 -5.46 -9.58 12.60
C PRO A 96 -5.48 -10.25 11.23
N TYR A 97 -4.80 -9.65 10.23
CA TYR A 97 -4.71 -10.24 8.89
C TYR A 97 -3.90 -11.54 8.87
N VAL A 98 -2.76 -11.60 9.54
CA VAL A 98 -1.95 -12.83 9.62
C VAL A 98 -2.75 -13.98 10.22
N ARG A 99 -3.58 -13.74 11.23
CA ARG A 99 -4.48 -14.75 11.81
C ARG A 99 -5.52 -15.23 10.81
N VAL A 100 -6.13 -14.31 10.06
CA VAL A 100 -7.10 -14.66 9.01
C VAL A 100 -6.44 -15.47 7.89
N LEU A 101 -5.22 -15.11 7.49
CA LEU A 101 -4.44 -15.82 6.45
C LEU A 101 -4.05 -17.23 6.87
N ALA A 102 -3.75 -17.45 8.16
CA ALA A 102 -3.47 -18.77 8.70
C ALA A 102 -4.71 -19.70 8.59
N ALA A 103 -5.91 -19.13 8.70
CA ALA A 103 -7.15 -19.88 8.56
C ALA A 103 -7.58 -20.10 7.09
N LYS A 104 -7.33 -19.14 6.21
CA LYS A 104 -7.72 -19.21 4.80
C LYS A 104 -6.72 -18.47 3.89
N LYS A 105 -6.05 -19.20 3.02
CA LYS A 105 -5.12 -18.64 2.04
C LYS A 105 -5.88 -17.85 0.96
N PRO A 106 -5.40 -16.65 0.57
CA PRO A 106 -5.96 -15.89 -0.54
C PRO A 106 -5.78 -16.64 -1.87
N GLN A 107 -6.78 -16.54 -2.75
CA GLN A 107 -6.76 -17.24 -4.04
C GLN A 107 -6.95 -16.30 -5.24
N GLU A 108 -7.16 -15.00 -5.01
CA GLU A 108 -7.47 -14.01 -6.04
C GLU A 108 -6.41 -12.90 -6.09
N TYR A 109 -6.28 -12.29 -7.26
CA TYR A 109 -5.40 -11.13 -7.47
C TYR A 109 -5.68 -10.00 -6.45
N SER A 110 -6.98 -9.72 -6.22
CA SER A 110 -7.42 -8.68 -5.30
C SER A 110 -6.83 -8.83 -3.90
N ALA A 111 -6.93 -10.04 -3.34
CA ALA A 111 -6.48 -10.35 -2.00
C ALA A 111 -4.95 -10.30 -1.87
N TRP A 112 -4.21 -10.92 -2.80
CA TRP A 112 -2.75 -10.91 -2.78
C TRP A 112 -2.18 -9.50 -2.95
N SER A 113 -2.68 -8.73 -3.94
CA SER A 113 -2.21 -7.37 -4.19
C SER A 113 -2.50 -6.46 -3.00
N PHE A 114 -3.67 -6.56 -2.38
CA PHE A 114 -4.03 -5.80 -1.19
C PHE A 114 -3.09 -6.09 -0.02
N LEU A 115 -2.86 -7.36 0.30
CA LEU A 115 -2.02 -7.77 1.43
C LEU A 115 -0.55 -7.40 1.25
N ILE A 116 0.00 -7.68 0.06
CA ILE A 116 1.40 -7.36 -0.23
C ILE A 116 1.60 -5.84 -0.24
N GLY A 117 0.60 -5.09 -0.75
CA GLY A 117 0.60 -3.63 -0.67
C GLY A 117 0.67 -3.11 0.76
N LEU A 118 -0.13 -3.66 1.69
CA LEU A 118 -0.02 -3.36 3.12
C LEU A 118 1.36 -3.72 3.69
N GLY A 119 1.92 -4.85 3.27
CA GLY A 119 3.28 -5.27 3.67
C GLY A 119 4.35 -4.27 3.23
N TRP A 120 4.32 -3.80 1.98
CA TRP A 120 5.24 -2.78 1.48
C TRP A 120 5.11 -1.44 2.21
N ILE A 121 3.87 -1.01 2.51
CA ILE A 121 3.63 0.21 3.31
C ILE A 121 4.24 0.06 4.70
N ALA A 122 4.00 -1.07 5.37
CA ALA A 122 4.56 -1.33 6.70
C ALA A 122 6.09 -1.35 6.70
N LEU A 123 6.71 -2.03 5.72
CA LEU A 123 8.16 -2.04 5.55
C LEU A 123 8.73 -0.63 5.30
N GLY A 124 8.05 0.17 4.47
CA GLY A 124 8.46 1.54 4.19
C GLY A 124 8.40 2.45 5.41
N ILE A 125 7.34 2.34 6.21
CA ILE A 125 7.19 3.10 7.45
C ILE A 125 8.25 2.69 8.48
N LEU A 126 8.49 1.39 8.65
CA LEU A 126 9.53 0.88 9.54
C LEU A 126 10.91 1.36 9.11
N PHE A 127 11.24 1.25 7.82
CA PHE A 127 12.51 1.75 7.28
C PHE A 127 12.68 3.25 7.55
N LEU A 128 11.66 4.06 7.23
CA LEU A 128 11.71 5.51 7.45
C LEU A 128 11.89 5.86 8.93
N GLY A 129 11.17 5.18 9.82
CA GLY A 129 11.28 5.38 11.26
C GLY A 129 12.66 5.02 11.81
N ILE A 130 13.22 3.88 11.37
CA ILE A 130 14.58 3.47 11.75
C ILE A 130 15.60 4.47 11.23
N MET A 131 15.54 4.85 9.95
CA MET A 131 16.49 5.80 9.37
C MET A 131 16.43 7.16 10.06
N ALA A 132 15.25 7.61 10.49
CA ALA A 132 15.10 8.87 11.22
C ALA A 132 15.87 8.88 12.55
N LEU A 133 16.16 7.72 13.15
CA LEU A 133 16.96 7.66 14.38
C LEU A 133 18.47 7.91 14.13
N PHE A 134 18.94 7.69 12.89
CA PHE A 134 20.37 7.77 12.54
C PHE A 134 20.74 9.02 11.74
N VAL A 135 19.76 9.81 11.28
CA VAL A 135 20.02 11.06 10.56
C VAL A 135 19.91 12.26 11.50
N SER A 136 20.63 13.34 11.21
CA SER A 136 20.68 14.52 12.04
C SER A 136 19.76 15.64 11.55
N THR A 137 19.33 15.62 10.29
CA THR A 137 18.59 16.72 9.68
C THR A 137 17.40 16.25 8.84
N PRO A 138 16.32 17.07 8.76
CA PRO A 138 15.19 16.78 7.86
C PRO A 138 15.58 16.65 6.37
N SER A 139 16.62 17.33 5.93
CA SER A 139 17.10 17.24 4.55
C SER A 139 17.69 15.86 4.23
N GLN A 140 18.41 15.23 5.17
CA GLN A 140 18.94 13.88 5.00
C GLN A 140 17.82 12.85 4.87
N ILE A 141 16.82 12.90 5.75
CA ILE A 141 15.68 11.98 5.67
C ILE A 141 14.87 12.20 4.39
N ARG A 142 14.77 13.43 3.89
CA ARG A 142 14.13 13.73 2.61
C ARG A 142 14.81 13.03 1.45
N VAL A 143 16.13 13.06 1.37
CA VAL A 143 16.88 12.36 0.31
C VAL A 143 16.58 10.85 0.37
N LEU A 144 16.65 10.23 1.53
CA LEU A 144 16.31 8.82 1.71
C LEU A 144 14.87 8.53 1.30
N THR A 145 13.92 9.37 1.71
CA THR A 145 12.50 9.21 1.35
C THR A 145 12.29 9.28 -0.16
N MET A 146 12.93 10.23 -0.86
CA MET A 146 12.81 10.35 -2.32
C MET A 146 13.34 9.13 -3.06
N MET A 147 14.36 8.46 -2.54
CA MET A 147 14.90 7.23 -3.12
C MET A 147 13.96 6.02 -2.91
N TRP A 148 13.25 5.98 -1.79
CA TRP A 148 12.32 4.89 -1.44
C TRP A 148 10.90 5.12 -1.93
N LEU A 149 10.50 6.35 -2.16
CA LEU A 149 9.14 6.74 -2.55
C LEU A 149 8.62 5.98 -3.79
N PRO A 150 9.40 5.79 -4.88
CA PRO A 150 8.94 5.02 -6.02
C PRO A 150 8.64 3.55 -5.66
N ILE A 151 9.44 2.92 -4.78
CA ILE A 151 9.25 1.53 -4.36
C ILE A 151 7.98 1.41 -3.52
N ILE A 152 7.81 2.27 -2.51
CA ILE A 152 6.62 2.26 -1.64
C ILE A 152 5.38 2.74 -2.39
N GLY A 153 5.52 3.71 -3.28
CA GLY A 153 4.44 4.19 -4.13
C GLY A 153 3.86 3.10 -5.03
N THR A 154 4.72 2.31 -5.66
CA THR A 154 4.30 1.23 -6.57
C THR A 154 3.98 -0.07 -5.83
N GLY A 155 4.87 -0.56 -4.97
CA GLY A 155 4.71 -1.80 -4.23
C GLY A 155 3.65 -1.69 -3.12
N GLY A 156 3.58 -0.53 -2.45
CA GLY A 156 2.61 -0.25 -1.40
C GLY A 156 1.30 0.29 -1.96
N PHE A 157 1.25 1.60 -2.19
CA PHE A 157 -0.01 2.29 -2.49
C PHE A 157 -0.66 1.83 -3.80
N ALA A 158 0.06 1.85 -4.94
CA ALA A 158 -0.53 1.49 -6.22
C ALA A 158 -1.00 0.03 -6.25
N GLN A 159 -0.21 -0.88 -5.67
CA GLN A 159 -0.57 -2.29 -5.59
C GLN A 159 -1.76 -2.53 -4.65
N LEU A 160 -1.82 -1.86 -3.51
CA LEU A 160 -2.95 -1.91 -2.58
C LEU A 160 -4.24 -1.43 -3.26
N PHE A 161 -4.19 -0.29 -3.95
CA PHE A 161 -5.33 0.23 -4.69
C PHE A 161 -5.74 -0.67 -5.84
N ALA A 162 -4.80 -1.23 -6.60
CA ALA A 162 -5.10 -2.20 -7.64
C ALA A 162 -5.81 -3.44 -7.08
N GLY A 163 -5.38 -3.94 -5.92
CA GLY A 163 -6.04 -5.02 -5.20
C GLY A 163 -7.47 -4.68 -4.79
N ALA A 164 -7.67 -3.53 -4.13
CA ALA A 164 -8.98 -3.06 -3.70
C ALA A 164 -9.93 -2.83 -4.89
N LEU A 165 -9.47 -2.17 -5.94
CA LEU A 165 -10.26 -1.91 -7.14
C LEU A 165 -10.62 -3.19 -7.89
N SER A 166 -9.74 -4.20 -7.91
CA SER A 166 -10.02 -5.51 -8.54
C SER A 166 -11.17 -6.23 -7.87
N TYR A 167 -11.42 -5.99 -6.60
CA TYR A 167 -12.60 -6.47 -5.89
C TYR A 167 -13.81 -5.56 -6.13
N LEU A 168 -13.64 -4.24 -5.93
CA LEU A 168 -14.75 -3.28 -5.92
C LEU A 168 -15.37 -3.08 -7.30
N MET A 169 -14.56 -2.99 -8.37
CA MET A 169 -15.06 -2.68 -9.71
C MET A 169 -16.08 -3.72 -10.22
N PRO A 170 -15.84 -5.04 -10.15
CA PRO A 170 -16.84 -6.02 -10.54
C PRO A 170 -18.11 -5.95 -9.71
N VAL A 171 -18.00 -5.69 -8.41
CA VAL A 171 -19.15 -5.56 -7.51
C VAL A 171 -20.00 -4.33 -7.86
N VAL A 172 -19.36 -3.19 -8.12
CA VAL A 172 -20.04 -1.92 -8.48
C VAL A 172 -20.73 -2.03 -9.85
N ILE A 173 -20.08 -2.65 -10.85
CA ILE A 173 -20.71 -2.90 -12.14
C ILE A 173 -21.95 -3.79 -11.96
N GLY A 174 -21.88 -4.79 -11.08
CA GLY A 174 -22.99 -5.64 -10.72
C GLY A 174 -23.45 -6.58 -11.83
N GLY A 175 -24.74 -6.86 -11.88
CA GLY A 175 -25.34 -7.81 -12.83
C GLY A 175 -25.63 -9.18 -12.23
N GLY A 176 -25.44 -9.36 -10.92
CA GLY A 176 -25.61 -10.59 -10.18
C GLY A 176 -24.35 -11.47 -10.14
N PRO A 177 -24.35 -12.55 -9.34
CA PRO A 177 -23.15 -13.34 -9.04
C PRO A 177 -22.44 -13.92 -10.27
N SER A 178 -23.19 -14.40 -11.26
CA SER A 178 -22.62 -14.97 -12.49
C SER A 178 -21.88 -13.94 -13.33
N VAL A 179 -22.44 -12.74 -13.47
CA VAL A 179 -21.86 -11.63 -14.24
C VAL A 179 -20.65 -11.05 -13.52
N VAL A 180 -20.70 -10.90 -12.20
CA VAL A 180 -19.56 -10.42 -11.38
C VAL A 180 -18.36 -11.38 -11.51
N ARG A 181 -18.59 -12.69 -11.56
CA ARG A 181 -17.53 -13.70 -11.75
C ARG A 181 -16.77 -13.52 -13.07
N ILE A 182 -17.42 -13.05 -14.14
CA ILE A 182 -16.76 -12.75 -15.42
C ILE A 182 -15.67 -11.67 -15.22
N GLY A 183 -16.01 -10.59 -14.55
CA GLY A 183 -15.04 -9.54 -14.26
C GLY A 183 -13.86 -10.04 -13.42
N ILE A 184 -14.15 -10.78 -12.35
CA ILE A 184 -13.13 -11.35 -11.45
C ILE A 184 -12.20 -12.31 -12.20
N ALA A 185 -12.76 -13.24 -12.99
CA ALA A 185 -11.96 -14.21 -13.73
C ALA A 185 -10.98 -13.55 -14.73
N ILE A 186 -11.38 -12.43 -15.35
CA ILE A 186 -10.49 -11.65 -16.21
C ILE A 186 -9.37 -10.99 -15.40
N LEU A 187 -9.69 -10.40 -14.23
CA LEU A 187 -8.71 -9.74 -13.37
C LEU A 187 -7.73 -10.74 -12.74
N ASP A 188 -8.16 -11.98 -12.53
CA ASP A 188 -7.32 -13.06 -12.00
C ASP A 188 -6.42 -13.72 -13.07
N TRP A 189 -6.51 -13.32 -14.33
CA TRP A 189 -5.66 -13.89 -15.37
C TRP A 189 -4.18 -13.72 -15.04
N GLN A 190 -3.45 -14.82 -14.97
CA GLN A 190 -2.01 -14.89 -14.67
C GLN A 190 -1.60 -14.05 -13.43
N PHE A 191 -2.47 -13.94 -12.41
CA PHE A 191 -2.22 -13.06 -11.27
C PHE A 191 -0.95 -13.43 -10.51
N ALA A 192 -0.68 -14.73 -10.32
CA ALA A 192 0.49 -15.19 -9.58
C ALA A 192 1.79 -14.72 -10.24
N LEU A 193 1.88 -14.82 -11.58
CA LEU A 193 3.04 -14.34 -12.32
C LEU A 193 3.19 -12.81 -12.25
N ARG A 194 2.10 -12.05 -12.43
CA ARG A 194 2.12 -10.57 -12.36
C ARG A 194 2.56 -10.08 -10.98
N VAL A 195 2.02 -10.68 -9.93
CA VAL A 195 2.35 -10.35 -8.54
C VAL A 195 3.79 -10.75 -8.23
N ALA A 196 4.24 -11.94 -8.64
CA ALA A 196 5.60 -12.41 -8.39
C ALA A 196 6.63 -11.55 -9.12
N LEU A 197 6.44 -11.25 -10.40
CA LEU A 197 7.36 -10.41 -11.19
C LEU A 197 7.47 -9.00 -10.60
N ARG A 198 6.34 -8.37 -10.28
CA ARG A 198 6.31 -7.04 -9.67
C ARG A 198 7.09 -7.00 -8.37
N ASN A 199 6.74 -7.88 -7.45
CA ASN A 199 7.32 -7.85 -6.11
C ASN A 199 8.76 -8.37 -6.09
N GLY A 200 9.11 -9.32 -6.95
CA GLY A 200 10.49 -9.75 -7.16
C GLY A 200 11.36 -8.61 -7.70
N ALA A 201 10.87 -7.86 -8.72
CA ALA A 201 11.57 -6.70 -9.24
C ALA A 201 11.73 -5.59 -8.17
N LEU A 202 10.69 -5.29 -7.38
CA LEU A 202 10.76 -4.32 -6.30
C LEU A 202 11.72 -4.76 -5.18
N PHE A 203 11.70 -6.04 -4.81
CA PHE A 203 12.65 -6.59 -3.83
C PHE A 203 14.10 -6.47 -4.30
N LEU A 204 14.36 -6.78 -5.57
CA LEU A 204 15.69 -6.59 -6.16
C LEU A 204 16.10 -5.11 -6.19
N GLN A 205 15.18 -4.16 -6.41
CA GLN A 205 15.47 -2.73 -6.28
C GLN A 205 15.97 -2.39 -4.87
N VAL A 206 15.34 -2.96 -3.83
CA VAL A 206 15.78 -2.77 -2.44
C VAL A 206 17.16 -3.34 -2.21
N VAL A 207 17.45 -4.54 -2.71
CA VAL A 207 18.76 -5.16 -2.58
C VAL A 207 19.83 -4.34 -3.31
N LEU A 208 19.54 -3.89 -4.52
CA LEU A 208 20.45 -3.06 -5.33
C LEU A 208 20.64 -1.64 -4.78
N PHE A 209 19.80 -1.20 -3.84
CA PHE A 209 19.99 0.08 -3.17
C PHE A 209 21.30 0.12 -2.35
N CYS A 210 21.69 -1.01 -1.77
CA CYS A 210 22.91 -1.14 -1.01
C CYS A 210 24.14 -1.48 -1.88
N ALA A 211 23.96 -1.71 -3.19
CA ALA A 211 25.06 -2.05 -4.08
C ALA A 211 25.83 -0.79 -4.53
N ALA A 212 27.12 -0.96 -4.73
CA ALA A 212 27.93 0.12 -5.28
C ALA A 212 27.42 0.59 -6.66
N ALA A 213 27.38 1.88 -6.89
CA ALA A 213 26.93 2.43 -8.15
C ALA A 213 27.90 2.04 -9.29
N SER A 214 27.37 1.29 -10.26
CA SER A 214 28.07 0.96 -11.51
C SER A 214 27.09 1.04 -12.67
N THR A 215 27.61 1.10 -13.89
CA THR A 215 26.77 1.10 -15.10
C THR A 215 25.86 -0.13 -15.14
N ALA A 216 26.40 -1.31 -14.80
CA ALA A 216 25.65 -2.56 -14.78
C ALA A 216 24.51 -2.52 -13.76
N VAL A 217 24.75 -2.05 -12.53
CA VAL A 217 23.72 -1.90 -11.48
C VAL A 217 22.65 -0.92 -11.93
N THR A 218 23.03 0.20 -12.51
CA THR A 218 22.09 1.22 -13.01
C THR A 218 21.21 0.67 -14.13
N THR A 219 21.81 -0.02 -15.12
CA THR A 219 21.07 -0.66 -16.22
C THR A 219 20.08 -1.71 -15.69
N LEU A 220 20.52 -2.55 -14.76
CA LEU A 220 19.65 -3.55 -14.12
C LEU A 220 18.47 -2.89 -13.40
N ARG A 221 18.71 -1.81 -12.68
CA ARG A 221 17.64 -1.05 -12.00
C ARG A 221 16.59 -0.52 -12.99
N TYR A 222 17.01 0.02 -14.13
CA TYR A 222 16.07 0.44 -15.18
C TYR A 222 15.27 -0.74 -15.74
N ALA A 223 15.93 -1.88 -16.01
CA ALA A 223 15.24 -3.07 -16.47
C ALA A 223 14.18 -3.58 -15.47
N LEU A 224 14.50 -3.57 -14.17
CA LEU A 224 13.54 -3.92 -13.12
C LEU A 224 12.35 -2.95 -13.05
N TRP A 225 12.57 -1.64 -13.24
CA TRP A 225 11.47 -0.67 -13.33
C TRP A 225 10.59 -0.90 -14.55
N LEU A 226 11.16 -1.30 -15.69
CA LEU A 226 10.36 -1.67 -16.86
C LEU A 226 9.47 -2.89 -16.57
N VAL A 227 9.97 -3.88 -15.82
CA VAL A 227 9.15 -5.03 -15.38
C VAL A 227 7.98 -4.57 -14.50
N VAL A 228 8.24 -3.69 -13.51
CA VAL A 228 7.19 -3.15 -12.63
C VAL A 228 6.14 -2.40 -13.45
N ILE A 229 6.56 -1.50 -14.34
CA ILE A 229 5.65 -0.73 -15.21
C ILE A 229 4.84 -1.67 -16.10
N ALA A 230 5.47 -2.65 -16.74
CA ALA A 230 4.79 -3.61 -17.61
C ALA A 230 3.69 -4.37 -16.86
N THR A 231 3.92 -4.78 -15.61
CA THR A 231 2.88 -5.46 -14.81
C THR A 231 1.70 -4.55 -14.50
N PHE A 232 1.91 -3.24 -14.25
CA PHE A 232 0.80 -2.29 -14.06
C PHE A 232 0.06 -1.98 -15.37
N VAL A 233 0.76 -1.91 -16.49
CA VAL A 233 0.11 -1.77 -17.81
C VAL A 233 -0.79 -2.97 -18.10
N ILE A 234 -0.33 -4.18 -17.79
CA ILE A 234 -1.17 -5.39 -17.90
C ILE A 234 -2.39 -5.28 -16.99
N ASP A 235 -2.24 -4.81 -15.73
CA ASP A 235 -3.37 -4.60 -14.82
C ASP A 235 -4.39 -3.63 -15.43
N ILE A 236 -3.96 -2.50 -15.97
CA ILE A 236 -4.85 -1.51 -16.63
C ILE A 236 -5.62 -2.15 -17.79
N VAL A 237 -4.95 -2.95 -18.63
CA VAL A 237 -5.58 -3.67 -19.73
C VAL A 237 -6.61 -4.67 -19.21
N MET A 238 -6.29 -5.40 -18.12
CA MET A 238 -7.23 -6.35 -17.51
C MET A 238 -8.43 -5.63 -16.91
N PHE A 239 -8.25 -4.47 -16.25
CA PHE A 239 -9.35 -3.64 -15.78
C PHE A 239 -10.29 -3.20 -16.90
N ALA A 240 -9.73 -2.69 -18.00
CA ALA A 240 -10.51 -2.27 -19.15
C ALA A 240 -11.31 -3.44 -19.78
N ARG A 241 -10.66 -4.60 -19.94
CA ARG A 241 -11.30 -5.83 -20.46
C ARG A 241 -12.40 -6.33 -19.53
N ALA A 242 -12.14 -6.41 -18.22
CA ALA A 242 -13.09 -6.86 -17.22
C ALA A 242 -14.34 -5.95 -17.21
N GLY A 243 -14.14 -4.63 -17.18
CA GLY A 243 -15.23 -3.66 -17.21
C GLY A 243 -16.10 -3.79 -18.46
N LYS A 244 -15.47 -3.86 -19.64
CA LYS A 244 -16.18 -4.01 -20.93
C LYS A 244 -17.00 -5.30 -20.99
N ASN A 245 -16.37 -6.44 -20.69
CA ASN A 245 -17.02 -7.75 -20.83
C ASN A 245 -18.12 -7.95 -19.80
N GLN A 246 -17.90 -7.51 -18.57
CA GLN A 246 -18.92 -7.57 -17.52
C GLN A 246 -20.12 -6.67 -17.82
N ALA A 247 -19.89 -5.44 -18.30
CA ALA A 247 -20.96 -4.54 -18.68
C ALA A 247 -21.81 -5.09 -19.84
N ARG A 248 -21.16 -5.77 -20.81
CA ARG A 248 -21.85 -6.47 -21.90
C ARG A 248 -22.73 -7.61 -21.37
N ALA A 249 -22.18 -8.51 -20.57
CA ALA A 249 -22.92 -9.62 -19.98
C ALA A 249 -24.09 -9.15 -19.10
N ARG A 250 -23.92 -8.04 -18.36
CA ARG A 250 -25.01 -7.41 -17.61
C ARG A 250 -26.15 -6.95 -18.52
N ARG A 251 -25.85 -6.33 -19.66
CA ARG A 251 -26.87 -5.86 -20.62
C ARG A 251 -27.62 -7.05 -21.25
N GLU A 252 -26.93 -8.12 -21.63
CA GLU A 252 -27.52 -9.33 -22.17
C GLU A 252 -28.49 -9.96 -21.16
N ARG A 253 -28.09 -10.10 -19.91
CA ARG A 253 -28.95 -10.63 -18.84
C ARG A 253 -30.19 -9.78 -18.58
N ILE A 254 -30.07 -8.45 -18.64
CA ILE A 254 -31.24 -7.56 -18.49
C ILE A 254 -32.25 -7.76 -19.63
N LYS A 255 -31.80 -8.02 -20.87
CA LYS A 255 -32.68 -8.31 -22.01
C LYS A 255 -33.43 -9.63 -21.80
N GLU A 256 -32.72 -10.69 -21.44
CA GLU A 256 -33.30 -12.01 -21.14
C GLU A 256 -34.39 -11.98 -20.04
N MET A 257 -34.25 -11.08 -19.05
CA MET A 257 -35.26 -10.93 -17.99
C MET A 257 -36.49 -10.11 -18.40
N ARG A 258 -36.46 -9.46 -19.57
CA ARG A 258 -37.56 -8.64 -20.08
C ARG A 258 -38.39 -9.36 -21.13
N GLU A 259 -37.84 -10.44 -21.73
CA GLU A 259 -38.52 -11.38 -22.63
C GLU A 259 -39.24 -12.47 -21.84
#